data_b0967a5f7edacacd5085848692c52486
#
_entry.id   b0967a5f7edacacd5085848692c52486
#
_cell.length_a   1.000
_cell.length_b   1.000
_cell.length_c   1.000
_cell.angle_alpha   90.00
_cell.angle_beta   90.00
_cell.angle_gamma   90.00
#
_symmetry.space_group_name_H-M   'P 1'
#
loop_
_entity.id
_entity.type
_entity.pdbx_description
1 polymer ?
#
loop_
_entity_poly.entity_id
_entity_poly.type
_entity_poly.pdbx_seq_one_letter_code
_entity_poly.pdbx_strand_id
1 'polypeptide(L)'
;MPNSRSEVLVEAGRLAAEGRPYALATVVRVVRPASTRRGDRALVTPDGALTGWVGGACSEPIVVREALRALADGEPRLVQIGPAGAGVDVPADVVVAESRCASEGVVEVLIEPELPGPLLAVLGEGVAGRTLLQLARIVGWRVTDQLDLDATADAVVVATMGHGDEDALASALKAGVGYVGLVASARRAAVVLDALRERGVAEEDLARVRSPAGRDLGPSTQEEIAVAVLAELVDWRHGLAAEPQGQAAAAPAEAVDPVCGMTVAVAGAPTAIRDGVTWYFCSVGCRDQFERTGGP
;
A
#
# COMPACT_ATOMS: atom_id res chain seq x y z
N MET A 1 -27.08 11.56 5.93
CA MET A 1 -25.73 11.39 5.40
C MET A 1 -25.83 10.76 4.03
N PRO A 2 -25.56 11.44 2.99
CA PRO A 2 -25.64 10.86 1.66
C PRO A 2 -24.27 10.38 1.27
N ASN A 3 -24.00 9.09 1.39
CA ASN A 3 -22.96 8.50 0.59
C ASN A 3 -23.63 7.44 -0.26
N SER A 4 -24.06 7.85 -1.43
CA SER A 4 -24.61 6.93 -2.40
C SER A 4 -23.51 5.96 -2.82
N ARG A 5 -23.88 4.73 -3.22
CA ARG A 5 -22.91 3.75 -3.76
C ARG A 5 -22.06 4.33 -4.89
N SER A 6 -22.60 5.31 -5.63
CA SER A 6 -21.93 5.99 -6.72
C SER A 6 -20.83 6.94 -6.22
N GLU A 7 -21.00 7.62 -5.10
CA GLU A 7 -20.01 8.54 -4.53
C GLU A 7 -18.77 7.78 -4.07
N VAL A 8 -18.94 6.60 -3.45
CA VAL A 8 -17.83 5.73 -3.06
C VAL A 8 -16.97 5.34 -4.28
N LEU A 9 -17.61 4.97 -5.40
CA LEU A 9 -16.88 4.61 -6.62
C LEU A 9 -16.21 5.81 -7.29
N VAL A 10 -16.81 6.98 -7.24
CA VAL A 10 -16.20 8.23 -7.75
C VAL A 10 -14.96 8.57 -6.94
N GLU A 11 -15.05 8.47 -5.61
CA GLU A 11 -13.90 8.74 -4.73
C GLU A 11 -12.80 7.68 -4.89
N ALA A 12 -13.15 6.40 -5.03
CA ALA A 12 -12.20 5.33 -5.34
C ALA A 12 -11.46 5.62 -6.66
N GLY A 13 -12.19 6.01 -7.72
CA GLY A 13 -11.58 6.39 -8.99
C GLY A 13 -10.66 7.61 -8.90
N ARG A 14 -11.00 8.60 -8.07
CA ARG A 14 -10.15 9.76 -7.79
C ARG A 14 -8.85 9.35 -7.10
N LEU A 15 -8.93 8.55 -6.02
CA LEU A 15 -7.76 8.09 -5.28
C LEU A 15 -6.85 7.21 -6.16
N ALA A 16 -7.44 6.32 -6.96
CA ALA A 16 -6.68 5.51 -7.92
C ALA A 16 -5.93 6.37 -8.93
N ALA A 17 -6.58 7.40 -9.48
CA ALA A 17 -5.94 8.32 -10.43
C ALA A 17 -4.82 9.15 -9.79
N GLU A 18 -4.93 9.47 -8.50
CA GLU A 18 -3.91 10.17 -7.71
C GLU A 18 -2.79 9.23 -7.19
N GLY A 19 -2.91 7.92 -7.42
CA GLY A 19 -1.96 6.93 -6.90
C GLY A 19 -1.96 6.87 -5.37
N ARG A 20 -3.11 7.11 -4.73
CA ARG A 20 -3.30 7.06 -3.28
C ARG A 20 -3.92 5.72 -2.89
N PRO A 21 -3.36 5.02 -1.89
CA PRO A 21 -3.90 3.74 -1.44
C PRO A 21 -5.26 3.90 -0.75
N TYR A 22 -6.11 2.89 -0.92
CA TYR A 22 -7.39 2.76 -0.22
C TYR A 22 -7.81 1.29 -0.19
N ALA A 23 -8.73 0.92 0.71
CA ALA A 23 -9.40 -0.36 0.69
C ALA A 23 -10.88 -0.17 0.38
N LEU A 24 -11.41 -0.94 -0.59
CA LEU A 24 -12.83 -0.95 -0.93
C LEU A 24 -13.51 -2.09 -0.18
N ALA A 25 -14.45 -1.76 0.70
CA ALA A 25 -15.27 -2.72 1.43
C ALA A 25 -16.63 -2.86 0.75
N THR A 26 -17.02 -4.07 0.39
CA THR A 26 -18.32 -4.37 -0.25
C THR A 26 -19.09 -5.41 0.56
N VAL A 27 -20.31 -5.10 0.96
CA VAL A 27 -21.22 -6.06 1.62
C VAL A 27 -21.68 -7.10 0.60
N VAL A 28 -21.28 -8.35 0.78
CA VAL A 28 -21.57 -9.46 -0.15
C VAL A 28 -22.70 -10.37 0.33
N ARG A 29 -22.89 -10.48 1.65
CA ARG A 29 -23.98 -11.27 2.24
C ARG A 29 -24.53 -10.59 3.49
N VAL A 30 -25.83 -10.75 3.71
CA VAL A 30 -26.53 -10.23 4.90
C VAL A 30 -27.52 -11.27 5.39
N VAL A 31 -27.42 -11.62 6.66
CA VAL A 31 -28.42 -12.39 7.41
C VAL A 31 -29.10 -11.42 8.38
N ARG A 32 -30.39 -11.26 8.25
CA ARG A 32 -31.17 -10.29 9.05
C ARG A 32 -31.38 -10.79 10.50
N PRO A 33 -31.53 -9.85 11.43
CA PRO A 33 -31.69 -8.40 11.27
C PRO A 33 -30.34 -7.67 11.11
N ALA A 34 -30.22 -6.78 10.10
CA ALA A 34 -29.05 -5.94 9.86
C ALA A 34 -29.48 -4.60 9.21
N SER A 35 -28.75 -3.53 9.52
CA SER A 35 -29.02 -2.19 9.00
C SER A 35 -28.44 -1.96 7.59
N THR A 36 -27.59 -2.86 7.12
CA THR A 36 -26.96 -2.79 5.80
C THR A 36 -27.66 -3.70 4.79
N ARG A 37 -27.31 -3.54 3.51
CA ARG A 37 -27.83 -4.31 2.40
C ARG A 37 -26.70 -4.83 1.53
N ARG A 38 -26.92 -5.99 0.90
CA ARG A 38 -25.99 -6.50 -0.11
C ARG A 38 -25.68 -5.45 -1.19
N GLY A 39 -24.39 -5.25 -1.46
CA GLY A 39 -23.89 -4.25 -2.39
C GLY A 39 -23.72 -2.86 -1.78
N ASP A 40 -23.97 -2.64 -0.50
CA ASP A 40 -23.50 -1.44 0.19
C ASP A 40 -21.98 -1.44 0.22
N ARG A 41 -21.38 -0.24 0.14
CA ARG A 41 -19.96 -0.07 0.01
C ARG A 41 -19.43 1.03 0.91
N ALA A 42 -18.19 0.85 1.35
CA ALA A 42 -17.38 1.90 1.95
C ALA A 42 -15.96 1.85 1.43
N LEU A 43 -15.28 2.96 1.50
CA LEU A 43 -13.88 3.14 1.20
C LEU A 43 -13.17 3.51 2.50
N VAL A 44 -12.02 2.88 2.76
CA VAL A 44 -11.19 3.17 3.93
C VAL A 44 -9.82 3.61 3.46
N THR A 45 -9.37 4.77 3.94
CA THR A 45 -8.02 5.31 3.67
C THR A 45 -7.02 4.90 4.76
N PRO A 46 -5.69 4.98 4.53
CA PRO A 46 -4.68 4.55 5.50
C PRO A 46 -4.72 5.25 6.87
N ASP A 47 -5.31 6.43 6.94
CA ASP A 47 -5.56 7.16 8.19
C ASP A 47 -6.80 6.64 8.95
N GLY A 48 -7.47 5.60 8.44
CA GLY A 48 -8.65 4.99 9.03
C GLY A 48 -9.96 5.74 8.77
N ALA A 49 -9.94 6.78 7.91
CA ALA A 49 -11.16 7.47 7.54
C ALA A 49 -12.03 6.58 6.64
N LEU A 50 -13.32 6.43 7.02
CA LEU A 50 -14.29 5.65 6.29
C LEU A 50 -15.29 6.57 5.57
N THR A 51 -15.45 6.34 4.27
CA THR A 51 -16.44 7.02 3.42
C THR A 51 -17.39 5.99 2.84
N GLY A 52 -18.70 6.12 3.08
CA GLY A 52 -19.71 5.17 2.60
C GLY A 52 -20.48 4.51 3.73
N TRP A 53 -21.00 3.28 3.49
CA TRP A 53 -21.81 2.57 4.45
C TRP A 53 -21.68 1.05 4.30
N VAL A 54 -21.30 0.36 5.39
CA VAL A 54 -21.20 -1.11 5.48
C VAL A 54 -21.90 -1.66 6.74
N GLY A 55 -22.60 -0.80 7.46
CA GLY A 55 -23.27 -1.09 8.72
C GLY A 55 -22.99 0.00 9.75
N GLY A 56 -23.70 -0.03 10.88
CA GLY A 56 -23.53 0.97 11.94
C GLY A 56 -22.31 0.75 12.83
N ALA A 57 -22.33 1.40 14.00
CA ALA A 57 -21.25 1.45 14.99
C ALA A 57 -20.67 0.08 15.42
N CYS A 58 -21.38 -1.03 15.20
CA CYS A 58 -20.89 -2.37 15.52
C CYS A 58 -20.03 -2.98 14.41
N SER A 59 -20.28 -2.63 13.14
CA SER A 59 -19.57 -3.21 11.98
C SER A 59 -18.42 -2.32 11.50
N GLU A 60 -18.62 -1.00 11.53
CA GLU A 60 -17.70 -0.01 11.01
C GLU A 60 -16.27 -0.13 11.58
N PRO A 61 -16.05 -0.23 12.92
CA PRO A 61 -14.70 -0.34 13.47
C PRO A 61 -13.99 -1.64 13.06
N ILE A 62 -14.77 -2.72 12.88
CA ILE A 62 -14.24 -4.01 12.43
C ILE A 62 -13.80 -3.91 10.97
N VAL A 63 -14.63 -3.29 10.12
CA VAL A 63 -14.29 -3.07 8.71
C VAL A 63 -13.06 -2.18 8.57
N VAL A 64 -12.98 -1.07 9.33
CA VAL A 64 -11.80 -0.19 9.32
C VAL A 64 -10.54 -0.95 9.72
N ARG A 65 -10.57 -1.72 10.81
CA ARG A 65 -9.43 -2.52 11.27
C ARG A 65 -8.96 -3.51 10.19
N GLU A 66 -9.88 -4.29 9.62
CA GLU A 66 -9.52 -5.29 8.60
C GLU A 66 -9.10 -4.64 7.27
N ALA A 67 -9.65 -3.47 6.92
CA ALA A 67 -9.23 -2.68 5.78
C ALA A 67 -7.78 -2.17 5.93
N LEU A 68 -7.42 -1.68 7.12
CA LEU A 68 -6.05 -1.24 7.40
C LEU A 68 -5.06 -2.41 7.38
N ARG A 69 -5.47 -3.60 7.84
CA ARG A 69 -4.66 -4.82 7.72
C ARG A 69 -4.47 -5.22 6.26
N ALA A 70 -5.55 -5.19 5.46
CA ALA A 70 -5.48 -5.47 4.02
C ALA A 70 -4.57 -4.48 3.29
N LEU A 71 -4.60 -3.19 3.66
CA LEU A 71 -3.68 -2.19 3.11
C LEU A 71 -2.22 -2.43 3.52
N ALA A 72 -1.98 -3.00 4.70
CA ALA A 72 -0.63 -3.27 5.20
C ALA A 72 0.03 -4.48 4.53
N ASP A 73 -0.73 -5.55 4.26
CA ASP A 73 -0.20 -6.78 3.66
C ASP A 73 -0.50 -6.93 2.16
N GLY A 74 -1.40 -6.07 1.62
CA GLY A 74 -1.78 -6.09 0.21
C GLY A 74 -2.76 -7.22 -0.15
N GLU A 75 -3.27 -7.97 0.84
CA GLU A 75 -4.10 -9.14 0.61
C GLU A 75 -5.59 -8.83 0.81
N PRO A 76 -6.48 -9.26 -0.10
CA PRO A 76 -7.91 -9.11 0.08
C PRO A 76 -8.42 -9.98 1.23
N ARG A 77 -9.50 -9.55 1.90
CA ARG A 77 -10.07 -10.21 3.06
C ARG A 77 -11.57 -10.39 2.91
N LEU A 78 -12.06 -11.60 3.18
CA LEU A 78 -13.49 -11.81 3.40
C LEU A 78 -13.75 -11.86 4.91
N VAL A 79 -14.56 -10.93 5.41
CA VAL A 79 -14.81 -10.74 6.83
C VAL A 79 -16.26 -11.04 7.14
N GLN A 80 -16.51 -12.03 8.01
CA GLN A 80 -17.83 -12.30 8.56
C GLN A 80 -17.97 -11.61 9.91
N ILE A 81 -18.97 -10.74 10.05
CA ILE A 81 -19.25 -9.96 11.26
C ILE A 81 -20.61 -10.42 11.81
N GLY A 82 -20.63 -10.90 13.05
CA GLY A 82 -21.85 -11.38 13.68
C GLY A 82 -21.71 -11.62 15.18
N PRO A 83 -22.76 -12.13 15.86
CA PRO A 83 -22.68 -12.47 17.28
C PRO A 83 -21.68 -13.62 17.54
N ALA A 84 -21.31 -13.81 18.80
CA ALA A 84 -20.46 -14.92 19.21
C ALA A 84 -21.03 -16.26 18.75
N GLY A 85 -20.19 -17.08 18.11
CA GLY A 85 -20.60 -18.38 17.54
C GLY A 85 -21.24 -18.31 16.15
N ALA A 86 -21.42 -17.15 15.55
CA ALA A 86 -21.93 -17.03 14.16
C ALA A 86 -20.97 -17.57 13.10
N GLY A 87 -19.71 -17.82 13.48
CA GLY A 87 -18.65 -18.35 12.60
C GLY A 87 -18.55 -19.87 12.58
N VAL A 88 -19.55 -20.62 13.02
CA VAL A 88 -19.56 -22.07 12.93
C VAL A 88 -19.69 -22.48 11.45
N ASP A 89 -18.82 -23.40 11.00
CA ASP A 89 -18.72 -23.88 9.62
C ASP A 89 -18.28 -22.83 8.57
N VAL A 90 -17.49 -21.81 8.98
CA VAL A 90 -16.91 -20.82 8.07
C VAL A 90 -15.60 -21.35 7.47
N PRO A 91 -15.35 -21.18 6.15
CA PRO A 91 -14.06 -21.51 5.54
C PRO A 91 -12.87 -20.86 6.26
N ALA A 92 -11.71 -21.54 6.24
CA ALA A 92 -10.53 -21.11 6.99
C ALA A 92 -9.91 -19.77 6.50
N ASP A 93 -10.22 -19.37 5.28
CA ASP A 93 -9.81 -18.13 4.64
C ASP A 93 -10.73 -16.92 4.96
N VAL A 94 -11.81 -17.15 5.72
CA VAL A 94 -12.74 -16.11 6.15
C VAL A 94 -12.36 -15.61 7.55
N VAL A 95 -12.15 -14.31 7.69
CA VAL A 95 -11.93 -13.67 8.98
C VAL A 95 -13.26 -13.58 9.73
N VAL A 96 -13.38 -14.26 10.86
CA VAL A 96 -14.57 -14.17 11.73
C VAL A 96 -14.33 -13.10 12.78
N ALA A 97 -15.20 -12.10 12.81
CA ALA A 97 -15.17 -11.02 13.79
C ALA A 97 -16.46 -10.95 14.59
N GLU A 98 -16.33 -11.06 15.91
CA GLU A 98 -17.47 -10.96 16.79
C GLU A 98 -17.92 -9.52 16.97
N SER A 99 -19.23 -9.32 16.80
CA SER A 99 -19.92 -8.05 17.05
C SER A 99 -20.85 -8.19 18.24
N ARG A 100 -20.77 -7.25 19.19
CA ARG A 100 -21.71 -7.17 20.31
C ARG A 100 -23.00 -6.42 19.98
N CYS A 101 -23.40 -6.47 18.71
CA CYS A 101 -24.61 -5.81 18.25
C CYS A 101 -25.87 -6.51 18.79
N ALA A 102 -26.77 -5.74 19.38
CA ALA A 102 -28.06 -6.25 19.87
C ALA A 102 -28.97 -6.80 18.75
N SER A 103 -28.64 -6.54 17.48
CA SER A 103 -29.45 -7.00 16.33
C SER A 103 -29.20 -8.46 15.94
N GLU A 104 -28.12 -9.09 16.43
CA GLU A 104 -27.74 -10.50 16.17
C GLU A 104 -27.66 -10.91 14.68
N GLY A 105 -27.67 -9.95 13.76
CA GLY A 105 -27.53 -10.21 12.33
C GLY A 105 -26.07 -10.54 11.94
N VAL A 106 -25.89 -11.22 10.79
CA VAL A 106 -24.58 -11.54 10.24
C VAL A 106 -24.39 -10.77 8.94
N VAL A 107 -23.22 -10.16 8.78
CA VAL A 107 -22.81 -9.44 7.58
C VAL A 107 -21.47 -9.99 7.10
N GLU A 108 -21.38 -10.31 5.81
CA GLU A 108 -20.10 -10.64 5.17
C GLU A 108 -19.68 -9.49 4.27
N VAL A 109 -18.43 -9.07 4.45
CA VAL A 109 -17.84 -7.93 3.75
C VAL A 109 -16.56 -8.39 3.06
N LEU A 110 -16.50 -8.22 1.75
CA LEU A 110 -15.27 -8.35 0.98
C LEU A 110 -14.52 -7.02 1.07
N ILE A 111 -13.26 -7.07 1.46
CA ILE A 111 -12.35 -5.93 1.58
C ILE A 111 -11.21 -6.15 0.58
N GLU A 112 -11.10 -5.24 -0.37
CA GLU A 112 -10.13 -5.29 -1.46
C GLU A 112 -9.18 -4.10 -1.31
N PRO A 113 -7.88 -4.32 -1.01
CA PRO A 113 -6.90 -3.24 -0.97
C PRO A 113 -6.50 -2.82 -2.38
N GLU A 114 -6.51 -1.52 -2.63
CA GLU A 114 -6.00 -0.91 -3.85
C GLU A 114 -4.73 -0.14 -3.51
N LEU A 115 -3.60 -0.72 -3.85
CA LEU A 115 -2.28 -0.14 -3.63
C LEU A 115 -1.73 0.45 -4.93
N PRO A 116 -1.14 1.65 -4.87
CA PRO A 116 -0.50 2.21 -6.07
C PRO A 116 0.63 1.30 -6.53
N GLY A 117 0.75 1.15 -7.86
CA GLY A 117 1.90 0.46 -8.43
C GLY A 117 3.23 1.13 -8.02
N PRO A 118 4.33 0.39 -8.01
CA PRO A 118 5.64 0.94 -7.66
C PRO A 118 6.03 2.08 -8.60
N LEU A 119 6.82 3.05 -8.09
CA LEU A 119 7.29 4.19 -8.86
C LEU A 119 8.66 3.89 -9.46
N LEU A 120 8.74 3.91 -10.79
CA LEU A 120 9.99 3.82 -11.55
C LEU A 120 10.37 5.20 -12.10
N ALA A 121 11.54 5.70 -11.70
CA ALA A 121 12.17 6.83 -12.35
C ALA A 121 13.14 6.34 -13.44
N VAL A 122 13.00 6.84 -14.67
CA VAL A 122 13.92 6.54 -15.77
C VAL A 122 14.57 7.84 -16.23
N LEU A 123 15.85 7.98 -15.95
CA LEU A 123 16.61 9.18 -16.25
C LEU A 123 17.33 9.04 -17.58
N GLY A 124 16.94 9.83 -18.54
CA GLY A 124 17.52 9.87 -19.89
C GLY A 124 16.49 9.80 -21.02
N GLU A 125 16.73 10.58 -22.06
CA GLU A 125 15.80 10.78 -23.19
C GLU A 125 16.08 9.83 -24.39
N GLY A 126 16.95 8.84 -24.19
CA GLY A 126 17.30 7.84 -25.22
C GLY A 126 16.14 6.91 -25.58
N VAL A 127 16.28 6.14 -26.67
CA VAL A 127 15.26 5.19 -27.13
C VAL A 127 14.97 4.15 -26.04
N ALA A 128 16.00 3.58 -25.41
CA ALA A 128 15.83 2.60 -24.33
C ALA A 128 15.01 3.18 -23.16
N GLY A 129 15.33 4.40 -22.71
CA GLY A 129 14.62 5.05 -21.60
C GLY A 129 13.15 5.31 -21.91
N ARG A 130 12.85 5.91 -23.08
CA ARG A 130 11.46 6.15 -23.49
C ARG A 130 10.65 4.87 -23.67
N THR A 131 11.27 3.84 -24.26
CA THR A 131 10.62 2.53 -24.42
C THR A 131 10.35 1.88 -23.06
N LEU A 132 11.30 1.95 -22.13
CA LEU A 132 11.12 1.42 -20.78
C LEU A 132 9.96 2.12 -20.04
N LEU A 133 9.86 3.44 -20.11
CA LEU A 133 8.75 4.20 -19.53
C LEU A 133 7.39 3.74 -20.07
N GLN A 134 7.29 3.49 -21.38
CA GLN A 134 6.04 3.02 -21.98
C GLN A 134 5.68 1.60 -21.56
N LEU A 135 6.63 0.68 -21.61
CA LEU A 135 6.43 -0.72 -21.22
C LEU A 135 6.11 -0.86 -19.72
N ALA A 136 6.81 -0.12 -18.86
CA ALA A 136 6.57 -0.13 -17.42
C ALA A 136 5.14 0.30 -17.07
N ARG A 137 4.59 1.32 -17.73
CA ARG A 137 3.17 1.72 -17.55
C ARG A 137 2.20 0.58 -17.88
N ILE A 138 2.46 -0.16 -18.97
CA ILE A 138 1.60 -1.27 -19.42
C ILE A 138 1.54 -2.38 -18.34
N VAL A 139 2.65 -2.62 -17.63
CA VAL A 139 2.72 -3.65 -16.57
C VAL A 139 2.44 -3.10 -15.16
N GLY A 140 1.82 -1.91 -15.08
CA GLY A 140 1.28 -1.37 -13.83
C GLY A 140 2.26 -0.59 -12.95
N TRP A 141 3.42 -0.14 -13.49
CA TRP A 141 4.29 0.80 -12.79
C TRP A 141 3.79 2.24 -12.96
N ARG A 142 3.88 3.02 -11.91
CA ARG A 142 3.90 4.48 -12.02
C ARG A 142 5.28 4.88 -12.53
N VAL A 143 5.36 5.85 -13.41
CA VAL A 143 6.63 6.21 -14.03
C VAL A 143 6.85 7.71 -14.05
N THR A 144 8.11 8.12 -13.92
CA THR A 144 8.58 9.50 -14.07
C THR A 144 9.89 9.53 -14.84
N ASP A 145 10.17 10.63 -15.52
CA ASP A 145 11.46 10.91 -16.18
C ASP A 145 12.35 11.83 -15.34
N GLN A 146 11.91 12.16 -14.12
CA GLN A 146 12.62 13.00 -13.18
C GLN A 146 12.83 12.26 -11.86
N LEU A 147 13.96 12.49 -11.22
CA LEU A 147 14.21 12.06 -9.86
C LEU A 147 13.80 13.21 -8.93
N ASP A 148 12.62 13.10 -8.36
CA ASP A 148 12.22 13.96 -7.24
C ASP A 148 12.80 13.34 -5.95
N LEU A 149 13.69 14.06 -5.30
CA LEU A 149 14.33 13.61 -4.06
C LEU A 149 13.36 13.56 -2.86
N ASP A 150 12.22 14.25 -2.97
CA ASP A 150 11.14 14.24 -1.98
C ASP A 150 10.11 13.13 -2.25
N ALA A 151 10.03 12.63 -3.48
CA ALA A 151 9.20 11.49 -3.85
C ALA A 151 10.09 10.24 -3.94
N THR A 152 9.99 9.36 -2.96
CA THR A 152 10.75 8.09 -2.93
C THR A 152 10.34 7.20 -4.09
N ALA A 153 11.15 7.18 -5.16
CA ALA A 153 11.02 6.16 -6.20
C ALA A 153 11.40 4.79 -5.64
N ASP A 154 10.65 3.74 -6.00
CA ASP A 154 10.99 2.37 -5.63
C ASP A 154 12.19 1.86 -6.44
N ALA A 155 12.27 2.29 -7.71
CA ALA A 155 13.33 1.94 -8.62
C ALA A 155 13.80 3.16 -9.44
N VAL A 156 15.10 3.22 -9.73
CA VAL A 156 15.70 4.21 -10.63
C VAL A 156 16.50 3.48 -11.70
N VAL A 157 16.29 3.85 -12.96
CA VAL A 157 17.11 3.40 -14.09
C VAL A 157 17.74 4.60 -14.79
N VAL A 158 19.07 4.63 -14.82
CA VAL A 158 19.84 5.65 -15.50
C VAL A 158 20.17 5.18 -16.91
N ALA A 159 19.63 5.89 -17.93
CA ALA A 159 19.77 5.60 -19.35
C ALA A 159 20.13 6.86 -20.15
N THR A 160 21.06 7.66 -19.62
CA THR A 160 21.41 9.01 -20.11
C THR A 160 22.38 8.99 -21.29
N MET A 161 22.80 7.81 -21.73
CA MET A 161 23.82 7.65 -22.79
C MET A 161 25.17 8.34 -22.47
N GLY A 162 25.51 8.43 -21.19
CA GLY A 162 26.78 9.02 -20.73
C GLY A 162 26.72 10.49 -20.34
N HIS A 163 25.55 11.10 -20.31
CA HIS A 163 25.37 12.50 -19.92
C HIS A 163 24.83 12.61 -18.49
N GLY A 164 25.75 12.72 -17.50
CA GLY A 164 25.39 12.89 -16.08
C GLY A 164 25.01 11.60 -15.37
N ASP A 165 25.51 10.44 -15.82
CA ASP A 165 25.35 9.14 -15.16
C ASP A 165 25.75 9.21 -13.67
N GLU A 166 26.89 9.85 -13.39
CA GLU A 166 27.46 9.94 -12.04
C GLU A 166 26.56 10.73 -11.09
N ASP A 167 26.00 11.86 -11.54
CA ASP A 167 25.15 12.70 -10.69
C ASP A 167 23.78 12.03 -10.44
N ALA A 168 23.23 11.39 -11.46
CA ALA A 168 21.99 10.65 -11.38
C ALA A 168 22.09 9.46 -10.41
N LEU A 169 23.16 8.66 -10.54
CA LEU A 169 23.42 7.52 -9.65
C LEU A 169 23.68 7.96 -8.21
N ALA A 170 24.52 8.99 -8.01
CA ALA A 170 24.81 9.52 -6.67
C ALA A 170 23.53 9.99 -5.97
N SER A 171 22.63 10.65 -6.71
CA SER A 171 21.35 11.10 -6.18
C SER A 171 20.43 9.93 -5.82
N ALA A 172 20.33 8.91 -6.68
CA ALA A 172 19.52 7.71 -6.44
C ALA A 172 20.04 6.91 -5.22
N LEU A 173 21.34 6.72 -5.11
CA LEU A 173 21.97 6.01 -3.98
C LEU A 173 21.73 6.76 -2.66
N LYS A 174 21.92 8.09 -2.67
CA LYS A 174 21.68 8.93 -1.50
C LYS A 174 20.20 8.91 -1.05
N ALA A 175 19.28 8.84 -2.00
CA ALA A 175 17.83 8.73 -1.70
C ALA A 175 17.43 7.36 -1.13
N GLY A 176 18.34 6.38 -1.08
CA GLY A 176 18.05 5.05 -0.55
C GLY A 176 17.15 4.18 -1.43
N VAL A 177 17.05 4.49 -2.73
CA VAL A 177 16.22 3.77 -3.70
C VAL A 177 16.51 2.27 -3.68
N GLY A 178 15.48 1.43 -3.69
CA GLY A 178 15.61 -0.03 -3.57
C GLY A 178 16.29 -0.70 -4.76
N TYR A 179 16.00 -0.25 -5.99
CA TYR A 179 16.67 -0.71 -7.21
C TYR A 179 17.34 0.46 -7.94
N VAL A 180 18.62 0.34 -8.21
CA VAL A 180 19.37 1.34 -8.98
C VAL A 180 20.07 0.63 -10.14
N GLY A 181 19.61 0.92 -11.38
CA GLY A 181 20.14 0.32 -12.60
C GLY A 181 20.86 1.35 -13.50
N LEU A 182 21.97 0.97 -14.10
CA LEU A 182 22.68 1.77 -15.10
C LEU A 182 22.67 1.04 -16.46
N VAL A 183 22.05 1.64 -17.46
CA VAL A 183 22.09 1.17 -18.85
C VAL A 183 23.38 1.65 -19.50
N ALA A 184 24.41 0.84 -19.40
CA ALA A 184 25.74 1.10 -19.96
C ALA A 184 26.44 -0.22 -20.27
N SER A 185 27.47 -0.18 -21.17
CA SER A 185 28.37 -1.33 -21.31
C SER A 185 29.17 -1.54 -20.03
N ALA A 186 29.64 -2.77 -19.78
CA ALA A 186 30.45 -3.10 -18.61
C ALA A 186 31.69 -2.17 -18.48
N ARG A 187 32.32 -1.81 -19.61
CA ARG A 187 33.44 -0.88 -19.64
C ARG A 187 33.07 0.53 -19.19
N ARG A 188 31.93 1.05 -19.65
CA ARG A 188 31.44 2.39 -19.26
C ARG A 188 31.03 2.37 -17.78
N ALA A 189 30.34 1.33 -17.36
CA ALA A 189 29.90 1.17 -15.96
C ALA A 189 31.14 1.22 -14.99
N ALA A 190 32.24 0.52 -15.32
CA ALA A 190 33.44 0.56 -14.50
C ALA A 190 33.97 2.01 -14.33
N VAL A 191 34.00 2.78 -15.42
CA VAL A 191 34.44 4.19 -15.37
C VAL A 191 33.53 5.04 -14.51
N VAL A 192 32.21 4.87 -14.61
CA VAL A 192 31.24 5.62 -13.81
C VAL A 192 31.35 5.25 -12.33
N LEU A 193 31.44 3.97 -12.00
CA LEU A 193 31.62 3.51 -10.62
C LEU A 193 32.94 3.99 -10.00
N ASP A 194 34.03 4.01 -10.77
CA ASP A 194 35.32 4.56 -10.30
C ASP A 194 35.16 6.06 -10.00
N ALA A 195 34.52 6.83 -10.88
CA ALA A 195 34.29 8.25 -10.64
C ALA A 195 33.42 8.51 -9.39
N LEU A 196 32.42 7.65 -9.13
CA LEU A 196 31.58 7.74 -7.90
C LEU A 196 32.41 7.42 -6.64
N ARG A 197 33.33 6.44 -6.73
CA ARG A 197 34.29 6.10 -5.67
C ARG A 197 35.21 7.27 -5.33
N GLU A 198 35.74 7.95 -6.35
CA GLU A 198 36.54 9.15 -6.17
C GLU A 198 35.74 10.32 -5.54
N ARG A 199 34.45 10.36 -5.73
CA ARG A 199 33.53 11.33 -5.08
C ARG A 199 33.13 10.93 -3.64
N GLY A 200 33.64 9.81 -3.13
CA GLY A 200 33.41 9.37 -1.75
C GLY A 200 32.13 8.57 -1.52
N VAL A 201 31.53 8.01 -2.57
CA VAL A 201 30.39 7.07 -2.43
C VAL A 201 30.91 5.77 -1.83
N ALA A 202 30.25 5.26 -0.80
CA ALA A 202 30.67 4.05 -0.09
C ALA A 202 30.58 2.79 -0.98
N GLU A 203 31.50 1.82 -0.79
CA GLU A 203 31.52 0.58 -1.59
C GLU A 203 30.21 -0.22 -1.46
N GLU A 204 29.58 -0.21 -0.29
CA GLU A 204 28.29 -0.85 -0.05
C GLU A 204 27.16 -0.23 -0.89
N ASP A 205 27.18 1.09 -1.12
CA ASP A 205 26.24 1.75 -2.01
C ASP A 205 26.56 1.48 -3.49
N LEU A 206 27.85 1.51 -3.86
CA LEU A 206 28.27 1.17 -5.23
C LEU A 206 27.89 -0.28 -5.60
N ALA A 207 27.96 -1.22 -4.67
CA ALA A 207 27.55 -2.60 -4.87
C ALA A 207 26.03 -2.77 -5.15
N ARG A 208 25.21 -1.78 -4.83
CA ARG A 208 23.77 -1.76 -5.13
C ARG A 208 23.47 -1.40 -6.58
N VAL A 209 24.43 -0.80 -7.30
CA VAL A 209 24.24 -0.42 -8.70
C VAL A 209 24.30 -1.66 -9.58
N ARG A 210 23.18 -1.97 -10.24
CA ARG A 210 23.09 -3.04 -11.23
C ARG A 210 23.55 -2.51 -12.58
N SER A 211 24.67 -3.05 -13.09
CA SER A 211 25.20 -2.62 -14.37
C SER A 211 26.06 -3.73 -15.02
N PRO A 212 25.85 -4.01 -16.31
CA PRO A 212 24.76 -3.50 -17.16
C PRO A 212 23.38 -3.82 -16.60
N ALA A 213 22.45 -2.85 -16.60
CA ALA A 213 21.09 -3.08 -16.18
C ALA A 213 20.36 -3.95 -17.21
N GLY A 214 19.55 -4.89 -16.72
CA GLY A 214 18.76 -5.80 -17.54
C GLY A 214 19.36 -7.20 -17.67
N ARG A 215 18.52 -8.15 -18.08
CA ARG A 215 18.94 -9.51 -18.38
C ARG A 215 19.82 -9.51 -19.65
N ASP A 216 20.89 -10.31 -19.64
CA ASP A 216 21.72 -10.46 -20.84
C ASP A 216 20.94 -11.22 -21.93
N LEU A 217 20.63 -10.51 -23.01
CA LEU A 217 19.96 -11.05 -24.20
C LEU A 217 20.94 -11.19 -25.39
N GLY A 218 22.24 -10.93 -25.16
CA GLY A 218 23.24 -10.82 -26.24
C GLY A 218 23.14 -9.47 -26.98
N PRO A 219 23.61 -9.41 -28.25
CA PRO A 219 23.53 -8.21 -29.07
C PRO A 219 22.06 -7.77 -29.26
N SER A 220 21.69 -6.59 -28.74
CA SER A 220 20.29 -6.14 -28.65
C SER A 220 20.14 -4.72 -29.17
N THR A 221 18.95 -4.41 -29.70
CA THR A 221 18.53 -3.05 -30.01
C THR A 221 18.24 -2.27 -28.73
N GLN A 222 18.06 -0.96 -28.84
CA GLN A 222 17.73 -0.11 -27.68
C GLN A 222 16.36 -0.47 -27.06
N GLU A 223 15.41 -0.90 -27.88
CA GLU A 223 14.10 -1.35 -27.46
C GLU A 223 14.17 -2.70 -26.72
N GLU A 224 15.01 -3.62 -27.21
CA GLU A 224 15.24 -4.91 -26.55
C GLU A 224 15.97 -4.75 -25.20
N ILE A 225 16.89 -3.78 -25.10
CA ILE A 225 17.49 -3.40 -23.80
C ILE A 225 16.40 -2.95 -22.81
N ALA A 226 15.41 -2.15 -23.26
CA ALA A 226 14.31 -1.75 -22.41
C ALA A 226 13.47 -2.95 -21.92
N VAL A 227 13.24 -3.95 -22.75
CA VAL A 227 12.57 -5.22 -22.39
C VAL A 227 13.41 -5.99 -21.35
N ALA A 228 14.71 -6.08 -21.57
CA ALA A 228 15.64 -6.76 -20.66
C ALA A 228 15.66 -6.12 -19.25
N VAL A 229 15.69 -4.78 -19.21
CA VAL A 229 15.63 -4.01 -17.96
C VAL A 229 14.28 -4.20 -17.27
N LEU A 230 13.16 -4.17 -18.01
CA LEU A 230 11.84 -4.40 -17.44
C LEU A 230 11.72 -5.81 -16.85
N ALA A 231 12.25 -6.82 -17.52
CA ALA A 231 12.25 -8.19 -17.01
C ALA A 231 13.04 -8.30 -15.69
N GLU A 232 14.17 -7.63 -15.57
CA GLU A 232 14.93 -7.58 -14.32
C GLU A 232 14.19 -6.83 -13.21
N LEU A 233 13.49 -5.72 -13.54
CA LEU A 233 12.67 -4.97 -12.59
C LEU A 233 11.49 -5.82 -12.06
N VAL A 234 10.83 -6.58 -12.93
CA VAL A 234 9.75 -7.48 -12.54
C VAL A 234 10.28 -8.58 -11.60
N ASP A 235 11.43 -9.14 -11.92
CA ASP A 235 12.10 -10.17 -11.10
C ASP A 235 12.49 -9.61 -9.72
N TRP A 236 13.07 -8.41 -9.69
CA TRP A 236 13.41 -7.72 -8.45
C TRP A 236 12.17 -7.46 -7.59
N ARG A 237 11.07 -6.99 -8.19
CA ARG A 237 9.80 -6.77 -7.49
C ARG A 237 9.26 -8.07 -6.88
N HIS A 238 9.30 -9.18 -7.62
CA HIS A 238 8.86 -10.49 -7.12
C HIS A 238 9.82 -11.04 -6.06
N GLY A 239 11.13 -10.79 -6.17
CA GLY A 239 12.13 -11.14 -5.15
C GLY A 239 11.86 -10.41 -3.84
N LEU A 240 11.47 -9.14 -3.87
CA LEU A 240 11.05 -8.40 -2.68
C LEU A 240 9.75 -8.96 -2.07
N ALA A 241 8.83 -9.47 -2.90
CA ALA A 241 7.60 -10.09 -2.41
C ALA A 241 7.83 -11.49 -1.83
N ALA A 242 8.89 -12.19 -2.27
CA ALA A 242 9.26 -13.52 -1.78
C ALA A 242 10.11 -13.48 -0.50
N GLU A 243 10.87 -12.43 -0.28
CA GLU A 243 11.48 -12.17 1.03
C GLU A 243 10.40 -11.61 1.95
N PRO A 244 10.24 -12.10 3.20
CA PRO A 244 9.36 -11.45 4.16
C PRO A 244 9.88 -10.01 4.26
N GLN A 245 9.14 -9.10 3.64
CA GLN A 245 9.50 -7.70 3.53
C GLN A 245 9.78 -7.21 4.93
N GLY A 246 11.03 -6.85 5.21
CA GLY A 246 11.43 -6.23 6.47
C GLY A 246 10.79 -4.86 6.70
N GLN A 247 9.81 -4.52 5.87
CA GLN A 247 8.85 -3.43 5.98
C GLN A 247 7.50 -3.87 5.41
N ALA A 248 6.96 -5.01 5.83
CA ALA A 248 5.52 -5.11 5.93
C ALA A 248 5.11 -3.89 6.76
N ALA A 249 4.29 -3.01 6.18
CA ALA A 249 3.78 -1.86 6.92
C ALA A 249 3.32 -2.43 8.28
N ALA A 250 3.88 -1.90 9.37
CA ALA A 250 3.66 -2.48 10.70
C ALA A 250 2.16 -2.69 10.87
N ALA A 251 1.76 -3.86 11.35
CA ALA A 251 0.35 -4.15 11.59
C ALA A 251 -0.29 -2.93 12.26
N PRO A 252 -1.47 -2.48 11.82
CA PRO A 252 -2.06 -1.25 12.33
C PRO A 252 -2.11 -1.31 13.85
N ALA A 253 -1.68 -0.24 14.51
CA ALA A 253 -1.73 -0.16 15.96
C ALA A 253 -3.18 -0.35 16.43
N GLU A 254 -3.40 -1.23 17.38
CA GLU A 254 -4.72 -1.59 17.91
C GLU A 254 -4.85 -1.23 19.37
N ALA A 255 -6.06 -0.92 19.79
CA ALA A 255 -6.41 -0.66 21.18
C ALA A 255 -7.74 -1.35 21.53
N VAL A 256 -7.96 -1.60 22.83
CA VAL A 256 -9.23 -2.14 23.32
C VAL A 256 -10.07 -0.99 23.85
N ASP A 257 -11.31 -0.86 23.36
CA ASP A 257 -12.29 0.09 23.85
C ASP A 257 -12.65 -0.26 25.32
N PRO A 258 -12.38 0.62 26.28
CA PRO A 258 -12.58 0.31 27.71
C PRO A 258 -14.05 0.21 28.10
N VAL A 259 -14.98 0.68 27.26
CA VAL A 259 -16.42 0.65 27.53
C VAL A 259 -17.07 -0.65 27.09
N CYS A 260 -16.74 -1.12 25.89
CA CYS A 260 -17.39 -2.30 25.31
C CYS A 260 -16.43 -3.49 25.09
N GLY A 261 -15.11 -3.30 25.25
CA GLY A 261 -14.10 -4.36 25.07
C GLY A 261 -13.84 -4.74 23.61
N MET A 262 -14.28 -3.94 22.65
CA MET A 262 -14.02 -4.17 21.23
C MET A 262 -12.59 -3.75 20.87
N THR A 263 -11.87 -4.56 20.10
CA THR A 263 -10.56 -4.17 19.52
C THR A 263 -10.80 -3.25 18.32
N VAL A 264 -10.15 -2.09 18.34
CA VAL A 264 -10.25 -1.06 17.31
C VAL A 264 -8.86 -0.70 16.79
N ALA A 265 -8.78 -0.30 15.52
CA ALA A 265 -7.58 0.34 15.00
C ALA A 265 -7.42 1.72 15.66
N VAL A 266 -6.20 2.07 16.06
CA VAL A 266 -5.89 3.39 16.62
C VAL A 266 -6.14 4.50 15.60
N ALA A 267 -5.81 4.24 14.33
CA ALA A 267 -6.09 5.16 13.22
C ALA A 267 -7.60 5.35 13.04
N GLY A 268 -8.04 6.59 13.01
CA GLY A 268 -9.44 6.98 12.82
C GLY A 268 -10.38 6.73 14.02
N ALA A 269 -9.93 6.09 15.10
CA ALA A 269 -10.76 5.85 16.28
C ALA A 269 -11.09 7.15 17.03
N PRO A 270 -12.33 7.32 17.54
CA PRO A 270 -12.63 8.36 18.51
C PRO A 270 -11.75 8.24 19.74
N THR A 271 -11.25 9.36 20.27
CA THR A 271 -10.33 9.39 21.41
C THR A 271 -10.83 10.25 22.56
N ALA A 272 -10.41 9.94 23.79
CA ALA A 272 -10.45 10.81 24.94
C ALA A 272 -9.12 10.76 25.70
N ILE A 273 -8.73 11.87 26.33
CA ILE A 273 -7.52 11.92 27.16
C ILE A 273 -7.95 12.04 28.62
N ARG A 274 -7.41 11.15 29.46
CA ARG A 274 -7.64 11.17 30.91
C ARG A 274 -6.35 10.79 31.64
N ASP A 275 -5.97 11.58 32.64
CA ASP A 275 -4.75 11.38 33.44
C ASP A 275 -3.48 11.24 32.58
N GLY A 276 -3.43 11.97 31.45
CA GLY A 276 -2.32 11.92 30.49
C GLY A 276 -2.30 10.67 29.59
N VAL A 277 -3.29 9.77 29.71
CA VAL A 277 -3.43 8.57 28.88
C VAL A 277 -4.47 8.80 27.81
N THR A 278 -4.14 8.46 26.55
CA THR A 278 -5.07 8.49 25.42
C THR A 278 -5.82 7.16 25.36
N TRP A 279 -7.15 7.23 25.38
CA TRP A 279 -8.06 6.11 25.24
C TRP A 279 -8.72 6.12 23.86
N TYR A 280 -8.90 4.96 23.28
CA TYR A 280 -9.48 4.78 21.94
C TYR A 280 -10.80 4.04 22.01
N PHE A 281 -11.78 4.44 21.20
CA PHE A 281 -13.16 3.95 21.28
C PHE A 281 -13.65 3.47 19.91
N CYS A 282 -14.53 2.47 19.91
CA CYS A 282 -15.17 1.97 18.70
C CYS A 282 -16.17 2.97 18.10
N SER A 283 -16.67 3.89 18.90
CA SER A 283 -17.66 4.89 18.49
C SER A 283 -17.63 6.12 19.39
N VAL A 284 -18.18 7.22 18.88
CA VAL A 284 -18.44 8.42 19.67
C VAL A 284 -19.31 8.12 20.89
N GLY A 285 -20.29 7.18 20.77
CA GLY A 285 -21.14 6.78 21.88
C GLY A 285 -20.38 6.15 23.05
N CYS A 286 -19.39 5.27 22.78
CA CYS A 286 -18.52 4.69 23.82
C CYS A 286 -17.63 5.76 24.45
N ARG A 287 -17.05 6.66 23.66
CA ARG A 287 -16.28 7.80 24.17
C ARG A 287 -17.12 8.66 25.11
N ASP A 288 -18.28 9.08 24.68
CA ASP A 288 -19.17 9.95 25.46
C ASP A 288 -19.67 9.25 26.74
N GLN A 289 -19.84 7.93 26.71
CA GLN A 289 -20.13 7.13 27.90
C GLN A 289 -18.94 7.12 28.87
N PHE A 290 -17.72 6.90 28.38
CA PHE A 290 -16.50 6.94 29.19
C PHE A 290 -16.30 8.30 29.87
N GLU A 291 -16.55 9.39 29.13
CA GLU A 291 -16.46 10.76 29.68
C GLU A 291 -17.48 11.01 30.79
N ARG A 292 -18.71 10.44 30.69
CA ARG A 292 -19.75 10.58 31.71
C ARG A 292 -19.53 9.72 32.95
N THR A 293 -19.09 8.47 32.78
CA THR A 293 -19.03 7.50 33.89
C THR A 293 -17.74 7.52 34.69
N GLY A 294 -16.75 8.26 34.25
CA GLY A 294 -15.47 8.36 34.95
C GLY A 294 -14.49 7.22 34.66
N GLY A 295 -14.76 6.36 33.69
CA GLY A 295 -13.92 5.23 33.30
C GLY A 295 -14.11 3.97 34.15
N PRO A 296 -13.41 2.86 33.76
CA PRO A 296 -13.47 1.63 34.53
C PRO A 296 -12.86 1.81 35.91
#